data_20b8723db246b79f13edbadceb8cb841
#
_entry.id   20b8723db246b79f13edbadceb8cb841
#
_cell.length_a   1.000
_cell.length_b   1.000
_cell.length_c   1.000
_cell.angle_alpha   90.00
_cell.angle_beta   90.00
_cell.angle_gamma   90.00
#
_symmetry.space_group_name_H-M   'P 1'
#
loop_
_entity.id
_entity.type
_entity.pdbx_description
1 polymer ?
#
loop_
_entity_poly.entity_id
_entity_poly.type
_entity_poly.pdbx_seq_one_letter_code
_entity_poly.pdbx_strand_id
1 'polypeptide(L)'
;DGSVSTAGSKLVLSPELWSAETPNLYTMVLSLYDSKTGTYMGSVSQQLGFREIEFTKSEVDTNGNRITTDSEYKPITINGKQLLLKGTNRHDTDPEYGKYVPHETQEEDIKLMKQYNLNALRTSHYSNDEYLYYLCDKYGIYVMGETNLESHALMNQGEKQVNFKNLAMDRTVTAFNRLKNRTAIVMWSTGNENYYSSSASYANGMFYDLIWYFKNNDSTRPIHSESSDGNNGTDMRSNMYPSVDTLYSRAAANMPYVLCEYDHAMGNAVGNLKEYWDAIRSSDNMLGGFIW
;
A
#
# COMPACT_ATOMS: atom_id res chain seq x y z
N ASP A 1 6.68 35.53 13.61
CA ASP A 1 5.90 34.40 14.11
C ASP A 1 4.81 34.08 13.11
N GLY A 2 5.12 33.21 12.16
CA GLY A 2 4.18 32.86 11.11
C GLY A 2 3.27 31.70 11.53
N SER A 3 2.28 31.92 12.39
CA SER A 3 1.27 30.93 12.67
C SER A 3 0.27 30.84 11.50
N VAL A 4 0.08 29.67 10.92
CA VAL A 4 -0.98 29.37 9.96
C VAL A 4 -2.14 28.74 10.70
N SER A 5 -3.31 29.38 10.67
CA SER A 5 -4.54 28.74 11.11
C SER A 5 -5.29 28.16 9.91
N THR A 6 -5.69 26.92 9.99
CA THR A 6 -6.58 26.30 8.99
C THR A 6 -8.04 26.52 9.38
N ALA A 7 -8.83 27.05 8.48
CA ALA A 7 -10.24 27.23 8.67
C ALA A 7 -11.00 25.95 8.27
N GLY A 8 -11.52 25.23 9.24
CA GLY A 8 -12.65 24.34 9.14
C GLY A 8 -12.63 23.20 8.12
N SER A 9 -13.57 22.29 8.27
CA SER A 9 -13.91 21.26 7.29
C SER A 9 -14.93 21.79 6.27
N LYS A 10 -14.81 21.39 5.00
CA LYS A 10 -15.80 21.64 3.97
C LYS A 10 -16.55 20.37 3.65
N LEU A 11 -17.86 20.37 3.82
CA LEU A 11 -18.71 19.25 3.44
C LEU A 11 -18.88 19.24 1.91
N VAL A 12 -18.64 18.08 1.29
CA VAL A 12 -18.99 17.79 -0.10
C VAL A 12 -20.11 16.77 -0.08
N LEU A 13 -21.28 17.15 -0.62
CA LEU A 13 -22.46 16.28 -0.64
C LEU A 13 -22.42 15.36 -1.87
N SER A 14 -22.61 14.05 -1.64
CA SER A 14 -22.69 13.02 -2.70
C SER A 14 -21.57 13.13 -3.73
N PRO A 15 -20.29 13.06 -3.33
CA PRO A 15 -19.21 13.16 -4.29
C PRO A 15 -19.19 11.95 -5.22
N GLU A 16 -18.79 12.15 -6.46
CA GLU A 16 -18.41 11.06 -7.35
C GLU A 16 -17.18 10.34 -6.77
N LEU A 17 -17.32 9.04 -6.52
CA LEU A 17 -16.29 8.27 -5.86
C LEU A 17 -15.15 7.93 -6.83
N TRP A 18 -13.93 7.89 -6.29
CA TRP A 18 -12.74 7.46 -6.99
C TRP A 18 -12.55 5.94 -6.88
N SER A 19 -12.29 5.30 -8.00
CA SER A 19 -11.83 3.90 -8.06
C SER A 19 -10.90 3.71 -9.27
N ALA A 20 -10.29 2.54 -9.40
CA ALA A 20 -9.49 2.23 -10.59
C ALA A 20 -10.31 2.23 -11.89
N GLU A 21 -11.61 1.94 -11.81
CA GLU A 21 -12.50 1.94 -12.98
C GLU A 21 -13.09 3.34 -13.28
N THR A 22 -13.27 4.16 -12.24
CA THR A 22 -13.81 5.52 -12.33
C THR A 22 -12.97 6.47 -11.49
N PRO A 23 -11.82 6.95 -12.01
CA PRO A 23 -10.87 7.74 -11.22
C PRO A 23 -11.30 9.22 -11.12
N ASN A 24 -12.46 9.46 -10.51
CA ASN A 24 -12.99 10.80 -10.32
C ASN A 24 -12.17 11.60 -9.33
N LEU A 25 -11.62 12.73 -9.76
CA LEU A 25 -10.79 13.61 -8.94
C LEU A 25 -11.41 15.01 -8.84
N TYR A 26 -11.25 15.59 -7.67
CA TYR A 26 -11.57 16.97 -7.36
C TYR A 26 -10.29 17.76 -7.14
N THR A 27 -10.32 19.04 -7.42
CA THR A 27 -9.21 19.94 -7.11
C THR A 27 -9.51 20.70 -5.82
N MET A 28 -8.75 20.42 -4.78
CA MET A 28 -8.75 21.21 -3.56
C MET A 28 -7.76 22.36 -3.74
N VAL A 29 -8.20 23.60 -3.48
CA VAL A 29 -7.36 24.79 -3.52
C VAL A 29 -7.28 25.37 -2.11
N LEU A 30 -6.08 25.52 -1.59
CA LEU A 30 -5.79 26.19 -0.34
C LEU A 30 -5.18 27.55 -0.62
N SER A 31 -5.87 28.61 -0.23
CA SER A 31 -5.43 29.99 -0.42
C SER A 31 -4.99 30.60 0.90
N LEU A 32 -3.81 31.22 0.89
CA LEU A 32 -3.22 31.91 2.02
C LEU A 32 -3.53 33.40 1.93
N TYR A 33 -3.99 33.96 3.05
CA TYR A 33 -4.25 35.39 3.20
C TYR A 33 -3.52 35.92 4.43
N ASP A 34 -3.02 37.15 4.36
CA ASP A 34 -2.54 37.86 5.54
C ASP A 34 -3.72 38.07 6.52
N SER A 35 -3.53 37.67 7.76
CA SER A 35 -4.63 37.73 8.76
C SER A 35 -5.00 39.14 9.22
N LYS A 36 -4.11 40.14 9.04
CA LYS A 36 -4.34 41.51 9.46
C LYS A 36 -4.92 42.38 8.34
N THR A 37 -4.43 42.17 7.12
CA THR A 37 -4.78 43.00 5.97
C THR A 37 -5.81 42.37 5.05
N GLY A 38 -6.03 41.02 5.16
CA GLY A 38 -6.85 40.26 4.21
C GLY A 38 -6.18 40.12 2.82
N THR A 39 -4.92 40.49 2.68
CA THR A 39 -4.24 40.42 1.39
C THR A 39 -3.96 38.99 0.98
N TYR A 40 -4.33 38.65 -0.24
CA TYR A 40 -4.01 37.32 -0.84
C TYR A 40 -2.50 37.17 -1.01
N MET A 41 -1.95 36.06 -0.54
CA MET A 41 -0.52 35.78 -0.54
C MET A 41 -0.13 34.66 -1.51
N GLY A 42 -1.07 33.78 -1.88
CA GLY A 42 -0.80 32.67 -2.77
C GLY A 42 -1.75 31.50 -2.56
N SER A 43 -1.69 30.51 -3.45
CA SER A 43 -2.48 29.27 -3.34
C SER A 43 -1.64 28.07 -3.72
N VAL A 44 -1.99 26.92 -3.14
CA VAL A 44 -1.56 25.59 -3.58
C VAL A 44 -2.77 24.77 -3.92
N SER A 45 -2.62 23.82 -4.87
CA SER A 45 -3.69 22.90 -5.23
C SER A 45 -3.26 21.45 -5.06
N GLN A 46 -4.23 20.61 -4.70
CA GLN A 46 -4.06 19.16 -4.55
C GLN A 46 -5.22 18.45 -5.22
N GLN A 47 -4.92 17.41 -6.00
CA GLN A 47 -5.95 16.48 -6.48
C GLN A 47 -6.41 15.59 -5.32
N LEU A 48 -7.72 15.38 -5.23
CA LEU A 48 -8.36 14.61 -4.18
C LEU A 48 -9.46 13.73 -4.77
N GLY A 49 -9.42 12.43 -4.50
CA GLY A 49 -10.50 11.50 -4.78
C GLY A 49 -11.19 11.05 -3.49
N PHE A 50 -12.51 10.98 -3.52
CA PHE A 50 -13.30 10.44 -2.41
C PHE A 50 -13.44 8.94 -2.60
N ARG A 51 -13.08 8.16 -1.60
CA ARG A 51 -13.25 6.70 -1.56
C ARG A 51 -13.37 6.22 -0.13
N GLU A 52 -13.99 5.08 0.04
CA GLU A 52 -14.07 4.38 1.31
C GLU A 52 -13.46 2.99 1.18
N ILE A 53 -12.60 2.60 2.12
CA ILE A 53 -12.04 1.26 2.21
C ILE A 53 -12.51 0.67 3.54
N GLU A 54 -13.19 -0.47 3.46
CA GLU A 54 -13.66 -1.19 4.64
C GLU A 54 -12.82 -2.47 4.82
N PHE A 55 -12.41 -2.72 6.04
CA PHE A 55 -11.62 -3.90 6.41
C PHE A 55 -11.71 -4.17 7.91
N THR A 56 -11.41 -5.40 8.32
CA THR A 56 -11.27 -5.76 9.73
C THR A 56 -9.85 -5.43 10.20
N LYS A 57 -9.75 -4.58 11.22
CA LYS A 57 -8.46 -4.25 11.85
C LYS A 57 -8.03 -5.40 12.74
N SER A 58 -6.83 -5.93 12.49
CA SER A 58 -6.25 -6.96 13.34
C SER A 58 -5.86 -6.41 14.70
N GLU A 59 -6.20 -7.15 15.74
CA GLU A 59 -5.77 -6.91 17.12
C GLU A 59 -4.72 -7.94 17.52
N VAL A 60 -3.83 -7.57 18.42
CA VAL A 60 -2.73 -8.41 18.90
C VAL A 60 -2.61 -8.34 20.42
N ASP A 61 -2.05 -9.40 20.99
CA ASP A 61 -1.65 -9.43 22.41
C ASP A 61 -0.36 -8.59 22.64
N THR A 62 0.09 -8.56 23.88
CA THR A 62 1.31 -7.84 24.30
C THR A 62 2.59 -8.39 23.68
N ASN A 63 2.55 -9.60 23.09
CA ASN A 63 3.67 -10.24 22.42
C ASN A 63 3.60 -10.04 20.90
N GLY A 64 2.57 -9.34 20.37
CA GLY A 64 2.38 -9.13 18.95
C GLY A 64 1.72 -10.31 18.24
N ASN A 65 1.22 -11.33 18.96
CA ASN A 65 0.48 -12.41 18.34
C ASN A 65 -0.95 -11.96 18.04
N ARG A 66 -1.46 -12.33 16.87
CA ARG A 66 -2.83 -12.03 16.46
C ARG A 66 -3.84 -12.68 17.42
N ILE A 67 -4.78 -11.88 17.92
CA ILE A 67 -5.93 -12.34 18.72
C ILE A 67 -7.26 -12.27 17.97
N THR A 68 -7.37 -11.43 16.91
CA THR A 68 -8.52 -11.42 16.00
C THR A 68 -8.71 -12.81 15.39
N THR A 69 -9.87 -13.40 15.58
CA THR A 69 -10.17 -14.74 15.04
C THR A 69 -10.49 -14.70 13.55
N ASP A 70 -10.33 -15.81 12.85
CA ASP A 70 -10.63 -15.87 11.41
C ASP A 70 -12.09 -15.51 11.11
N SER A 71 -13.04 -15.86 11.98
CA SER A 71 -14.46 -15.56 11.80
C SER A 71 -14.82 -14.07 11.91
N GLU A 72 -13.96 -13.24 12.46
CA GLU A 72 -14.16 -11.79 12.57
C GLU A 72 -13.74 -11.04 11.31
N TYR A 73 -12.91 -11.65 10.46
CA TYR A 73 -12.49 -11.00 9.22
C TYR A 73 -13.60 -10.96 8.18
N LYS A 74 -13.61 -9.85 7.46
CA LYS A 74 -14.47 -9.60 6.31
C LYS A 74 -13.60 -9.30 5.08
N PRO A 75 -14.11 -9.53 3.87
CA PRO A 75 -13.42 -9.10 2.66
C PRO A 75 -13.08 -7.61 2.72
N ILE A 76 -11.93 -7.24 2.20
CA ILE A 76 -11.58 -5.82 2.03
C ILE A 76 -12.37 -5.28 0.84
N THR A 77 -13.07 -4.18 1.05
CA THR A 77 -13.86 -3.53 0.00
C THR A 77 -13.37 -2.11 -0.27
N ILE A 78 -13.64 -1.63 -1.47
CA ILE A 78 -13.52 -0.22 -1.85
C ILE A 78 -14.86 0.24 -2.43
N ASN A 79 -15.43 1.30 -1.84
CA ASN A 79 -16.76 1.82 -2.19
C ASN A 79 -17.84 0.72 -2.21
N GLY A 80 -17.81 -0.17 -1.22
CA GLY A 80 -18.75 -1.28 -1.06
C GLY A 80 -18.57 -2.45 -2.04
N LYS A 81 -17.50 -2.47 -2.86
CA LYS A 81 -17.17 -3.58 -3.77
C LYS A 81 -15.87 -4.24 -3.35
N GLN A 82 -15.75 -5.56 -3.57
CA GLN A 82 -14.51 -6.29 -3.31
C GLN A 82 -13.30 -5.58 -3.93
N LEU A 83 -12.27 -5.36 -3.13
CA LEU A 83 -10.99 -4.86 -3.62
C LEU A 83 -10.23 -6.00 -4.31
N LEU A 84 -10.16 -5.98 -5.63
CA LEU A 84 -9.45 -6.99 -6.41
C LEU A 84 -8.26 -6.36 -7.13
N LEU A 85 -7.06 -6.82 -6.76
CA LEU A 85 -5.77 -6.28 -7.23
C LEU A 85 -5.23 -7.14 -8.38
N LYS A 86 -5.38 -6.66 -9.61
CA LYS A 86 -4.73 -7.19 -10.81
C LYS A 86 -3.44 -6.40 -11.02
N GLY A 87 -2.39 -6.73 -10.28
CA GLY A 87 -1.24 -5.87 -10.09
C GLY A 87 0.06 -6.38 -10.67
N THR A 88 1.03 -5.47 -10.70
CA THR A 88 2.43 -5.76 -10.96
C THR A 88 3.32 -5.06 -9.93
N ASN A 89 4.46 -5.64 -9.65
CA ASN A 89 5.55 -4.97 -8.95
C ASN A 89 6.27 -4.01 -9.91
N ARG A 90 6.82 -2.92 -9.41
CA ARG A 90 7.58 -1.97 -10.20
C ARG A 90 8.75 -1.41 -9.41
N HIS A 91 9.94 -1.53 -10.00
CA HIS A 91 11.12 -0.79 -9.59
C HIS A 91 11.18 0.57 -10.30
N ASP A 92 11.62 1.60 -9.59
CA ASP A 92 11.94 2.90 -10.19
C ASP A 92 13.34 2.83 -10.81
N THR A 93 13.41 2.29 -12.03
CA THR A 93 14.66 2.13 -12.80
C THR A 93 14.40 2.34 -14.27
N ASP A 94 15.37 2.97 -14.93
CA ASP A 94 15.39 3.23 -16.36
C ASP A 94 16.68 2.66 -16.97
N PRO A 95 16.64 2.05 -18.17
CA PRO A 95 17.82 1.42 -18.75
C PRO A 95 18.92 2.41 -19.14
N GLU A 96 18.60 3.68 -19.37
CA GLU A 96 19.57 4.72 -19.73
C GLU A 96 19.96 5.60 -18.54
N TYR A 97 18.99 5.94 -17.69
CA TYR A 97 19.15 6.93 -16.62
C TYR A 97 19.25 6.33 -15.21
N GLY A 98 19.22 4.99 -15.08
CA GLY A 98 19.38 4.29 -13.81
C GLY A 98 18.21 4.54 -12.84
N LYS A 99 18.43 5.25 -11.75
CA LYS A 99 17.40 5.53 -10.74
C LYS A 99 16.53 6.77 -11.04
N TYR A 100 16.85 7.51 -12.07
CA TYR A 100 15.97 8.53 -12.62
C TYR A 100 15.11 7.92 -13.73
N VAL A 101 13.81 7.99 -13.56
CA VAL A 101 12.85 7.55 -14.59
C VAL A 101 12.17 8.78 -15.18
N PRO A 102 12.33 9.07 -16.48
CA PRO A 102 11.64 10.19 -17.13
C PRO A 102 10.11 10.14 -16.93
N HIS A 103 9.49 11.30 -16.86
CA HIS A 103 8.02 11.38 -16.68
C HIS A 103 7.26 10.69 -17.82
N GLU A 104 7.78 10.76 -19.02
CA GLU A 104 7.23 10.10 -20.22
C GLU A 104 7.21 8.58 -20.05
N THR A 105 8.30 8.00 -19.55
CA THR A 105 8.42 6.56 -19.26
C THR A 105 7.45 6.15 -18.14
N GLN A 106 7.36 6.95 -17.08
CA GLN A 106 6.40 6.68 -15.98
C GLN A 106 4.95 6.70 -16.49
N GLU A 107 4.59 7.66 -17.36
CA GLU A 107 3.24 7.76 -17.91
C GLU A 107 2.96 6.61 -18.88
N GLU A 108 3.94 6.17 -19.66
CA GLU A 108 3.83 5.01 -20.54
C GLU A 108 3.59 3.73 -19.74
N ASP A 109 4.34 3.49 -18.65
CA ASP A 109 4.15 2.36 -17.73
C ASP A 109 2.68 2.28 -17.26
N ILE A 110 2.14 3.40 -16.78
CA ILE A 110 0.76 3.45 -16.29
C ILE A 110 -0.27 3.21 -17.40
N LYS A 111 -0.05 3.79 -18.60
CA LYS A 111 -0.92 3.57 -19.76
C LYS A 111 -0.91 2.11 -20.22
N LEU A 112 0.27 1.47 -20.25
CA LEU A 112 0.40 0.06 -20.56
C LEU A 112 -0.34 -0.81 -19.52
N MET A 113 -0.20 -0.53 -18.22
CA MET A 113 -0.96 -1.22 -17.19
C MET A 113 -2.47 -1.15 -17.48
N LYS A 114 -3.01 0.03 -17.78
CA LYS A 114 -4.43 0.19 -18.13
C LYS A 114 -4.81 -0.56 -19.40
N GLN A 115 -3.98 -0.51 -20.43
CA GLN A 115 -4.20 -1.19 -21.70
C GLN A 115 -4.30 -2.72 -21.52
N TYR A 116 -3.48 -3.28 -20.64
CA TYR A 116 -3.48 -4.71 -20.33
C TYR A 116 -4.36 -5.10 -19.14
N ASN A 117 -5.27 -4.19 -18.74
CA ASN A 117 -6.26 -4.44 -17.68
C ASN A 117 -5.64 -4.72 -16.30
N LEU A 118 -4.44 -4.21 -16.04
CA LEU A 118 -3.88 -4.12 -14.71
C LEU A 118 -4.45 -2.88 -13.99
N ASN A 119 -4.80 -3.04 -12.72
CA ASN A 119 -5.40 -1.97 -11.93
C ASN A 119 -4.64 -1.67 -10.65
N ALA A 120 -3.53 -2.34 -10.41
CA ALA A 120 -2.79 -2.21 -9.16
C ALA A 120 -1.27 -2.23 -9.37
N LEU A 121 -0.56 -1.53 -8.49
CA LEU A 121 0.90 -1.40 -8.48
C LEU A 121 1.42 -1.58 -7.05
N ARG A 122 2.46 -2.40 -6.85
CA ARG A 122 3.28 -2.38 -5.65
C ARG A 122 4.58 -1.67 -5.95
N THR A 123 4.89 -0.64 -5.14
CA THR A 123 6.14 0.11 -5.28
C THR A 123 7.29 -0.65 -4.62
N SER A 124 7.77 -1.66 -5.30
CA SER A 124 8.82 -2.56 -4.81
C SER A 124 10.21 -1.95 -5.00
N HIS A 125 11.05 -1.77 -3.97
CA HIS A 125 10.73 -1.98 -2.56
C HIS A 125 10.99 -0.68 -1.80
N TYR A 126 10.46 0.42 -2.29
CA TYR A 126 10.66 1.79 -1.81
C TYR A 126 9.63 2.73 -2.44
N SER A 127 9.44 3.90 -1.83
CA SER A 127 8.61 4.95 -2.44
C SER A 127 9.21 5.39 -3.77
N ASN A 128 8.38 5.44 -4.81
CA ASN A 128 8.74 5.91 -6.14
C ASN A 128 8.65 7.45 -6.26
N ASP A 129 8.85 7.98 -7.47
CA ASP A 129 8.68 9.39 -7.78
C ASP A 129 7.25 9.86 -7.50
N GLU A 130 7.08 11.10 -7.05
CA GLU A 130 5.75 11.66 -6.75
C GLU A 130 4.86 11.77 -7.99
N TYR A 131 5.45 11.96 -9.16
CA TYR A 131 4.73 12.01 -10.42
C TYR A 131 4.05 10.68 -10.72
N LEU A 132 4.66 9.55 -10.39
CA LEU A 132 4.03 8.23 -10.54
C LEU A 132 2.72 8.13 -9.74
N TYR A 133 2.71 8.59 -8.48
CA TYR A 133 1.49 8.57 -7.68
C TYR A 133 0.42 9.52 -8.20
N TYR A 134 0.83 10.67 -8.76
CA TYR A 134 -0.10 11.56 -9.47
C TYR A 134 -0.73 10.85 -10.68
N LEU A 135 0.04 10.11 -11.44
CA LEU A 135 -0.47 9.30 -12.57
C LEU A 135 -1.40 8.19 -12.08
N CYS A 136 -1.08 7.52 -10.97
CA CYS A 136 -1.94 6.51 -10.36
C CYS A 136 -3.29 7.12 -9.91
N ASP A 137 -3.28 8.30 -9.29
CA ASP A 137 -4.49 9.05 -8.96
C ASP A 137 -5.32 9.35 -10.23
N LYS A 138 -4.67 9.85 -11.27
CA LYS A 138 -5.27 10.32 -12.52
C LYS A 138 -5.85 9.20 -13.38
N TYR A 139 -5.12 8.10 -13.54
CA TYR A 139 -5.50 6.99 -14.41
C TYR A 139 -6.26 5.87 -13.69
N GLY A 140 -6.34 5.91 -12.37
CA GLY A 140 -7.01 4.89 -11.58
C GLY A 140 -6.16 3.62 -11.49
N ILE A 141 -5.09 3.67 -10.70
CA ILE A 141 -4.26 2.51 -10.32
C ILE A 141 -4.22 2.46 -8.80
N TYR A 142 -4.65 1.35 -8.21
CA TYR A 142 -4.50 1.10 -6.78
C TYR A 142 -3.03 0.91 -6.43
N VAL A 143 -2.55 1.52 -5.37
CA VAL A 143 -1.14 1.41 -4.99
C VAL A 143 -1.00 0.78 -3.61
N MET A 144 -0.20 -0.27 -3.52
CA MET A 144 0.41 -0.73 -2.27
C MET A 144 1.68 0.09 -2.07
N GLY A 145 1.60 1.09 -1.19
CA GLY A 145 2.71 2.00 -0.90
C GLY A 145 3.71 1.37 0.06
N GLU A 146 4.91 1.03 -0.44
CA GLU A 146 5.89 0.31 0.36
C GLU A 146 6.96 1.23 0.94
N THR A 147 7.26 1.03 2.22
CA THR A 147 8.37 1.69 2.91
C THR A 147 9.70 1.21 2.34
N ASN A 148 10.67 2.11 2.17
CA ASN A 148 12.02 1.77 1.74
C ASN A 148 12.77 0.95 2.80
N LEU A 149 12.40 -0.32 2.89
CA LEU A 149 12.97 -1.29 3.81
C LEU A 149 13.03 -2.67 3.16
N GLU A 150 13.96 -2.84 2.22
CA GLU A 150 14.37 -4.15 1.69
C GLU A 150 15.47 -4.69 2.59
N SER A 151 15.23 -5.84 3.22
CA SER A 151 16.18 -6.37 4.20
C SER A 151 16.53 -7.85 4.03
N HIS A 152 16.33 -8.42 2.85
CA HIS A 152 16.66 -9.81 2.51
C HIS A 152 18.08 -10.20 2.99
N ALA A 153 19.08 -9.39 2.68
CA ALA A 153 20.45 -9.62 3.10
C ALA A 153 20.65 -9.66 4.62
N LEU A 154 19.68 -9.19 5.40
CA LEU A 154 19.70 -9.16 6.86
C LEU A 154 18.70 -10.15 7.48
N MET A 155 18.00 -10.98 6.71
CA MET A 155 16.92 -11.85 7.17
C MET A 155 17.30 -12.70 8.39
N ASN A 156 18.51 -13.25 8.43
CA ASN A 156 18.99 -14.07 9.55
C ASN A 156 19.97 -13.33 10.48
N GLN A 157 19.95 -12.01 10.48
CA GLN A 157 20.89 -11.16 11.21
C GLN A 157 20.14 -10.16 12.10
N GLY A 158 19.29 -10.66 12.99
CA GLY A 158 18.40 -9.87 13.83
C GLY A 158 19.06 -8.71 14.56
N GLU A 159 20.31 -8.87 15.06
CA GLU A 159 21.05 -7.78 15.70
C GLU A 159 21.32 -6.61 14.76
N LYS A 160 21.61 -6.89 13.49
CA LYS A 160 21.80 -5.84 12.48
C LYS A 160 20.48 -5.14 12.16
N GLN A 161 19.37 -5.87 12.12
CA GLN A 161 18.04 -5.27 11.96
C GLN A 161 17.69 -4.35 13.13
N VAL A 162 18.00 -4.74 14.37
CA VAL A 162 17.79 -3.90 15.56
C VAL A 162 18.50 -2.55 15.41
N ASN A 163 19.71 -2.54 14.89
CA ASN A 163 20.48 -1.31 14.67
C ASN A 163 19.87 -0.39 13.61
N PHE A 164 18.99 -0.91 12.73
CA PHE A 164 18.26 -0.14 11.73
C PHE A 164 16.94 0.44 12.25
N LYS A 165 16.52 0.13 13.47
CA LYS A 165 15.18 0.53 13.96
C LYS A 165 14.86 2.02 13.74
N ASN A 166 15.77 2.91 14.12
CA ASN A 166 15.55 4.35 13.97
C ASN A 166 15.50 4.78 12.51
N LEU A 167 16.33 4.22 11.65
CA LEU A 167 16.33 4.49 10.21
C LEU A 167 15.09 3.93 9.53
N ALA A 168 14.64 2.74 9.93
CA ALA A 168 13.40 2.15 9.42
C ALA A 168 12.19 2.99 9.78
N MET A 169 12.15 3.50 11.03
CA MET A 169 11.09 4.40 11.48
C MET A 169 11.12 5.73 10.70
N ASP A 170 12.28 6.34 10.52
CA ASP A 170 12.44 7.58 9.74
C ASP A 170 11.92 7.40 8.30
N ARG A 171 12.27 6.29 7.64
CA ARG A 171 11.77 5.95 6.29
C ARG A 171 10.26 5.76 6.27
N THR A 172 9.69 5.12 7.28
CA THR A 172 8.24 4.90 7.40
C THR A 172 7.50 6.24 7.58
N VAL A 173 7.98 7.07 8.49
CA VAL A 173 7.42 8.42 8.75
C VAL A 173 7.48 9.28 7.50
N THR A 174 8.62 9.25 6.81
CA THR A 174 8.83 10.03 5.58
C THR A 174 7.90 9.56 4.46
N ALA A 175 7.82 8.24 4.20
CA ALA A 175 6.93 7.67 3.19
C ALA A 175 5.47 8.02 3.49
N PHE A 176 5.04 7.85 4.73
CA PHE A 176 3.69 8.19 5.16
C PHE A 176 3.35 9.67 4.92
N ASN A 177 4.20 10.58 5.41
CA ASN A 177 3.94 12.02 5.29
C ASN A 177 3.90 12.52 3.84
N ARG A 178 4.73 11.95 2.96
CA ARG A 178 4.71 12.25 1.52
C ARG A 178 3.44 11.74 0.84
N LEU A 179 2.96 10.56 1.21
CA LEU A 179 1.99 9.81 0.41
C LEU A 179 0.58 9.75 1.02
N LYS A 180 0.39 10.13 2.29
CA LYS A 180 -0.89 10.02 3.01
C LYS A 180 -2.08 10.69 2.30
N ASN A 181 -1.82 11.74 1.51
CA ASN A 181 -2.84 12.47 0.75
C ASN A 181 -3.03 11.97 -0.69
N ARG A 182 -2.33 10.89 -1.11
CA ARG A 182 -2.52 10.28 -2.41
C ARG A 182 -3.73 9.36 -2.39
N THR A 183 -4.68 9.61 -3.28
CA THR A 183 -5.93 8.83 -3.37
C THR A 183 -5.65 7.38 -3.78
N ALA A 184 -4.69 7.17 -4.67
CA ALA A 184 -4.31 5.86 -5.19
C ALA A 184 -3.74 4.91 -4.14
N ILE A 185 -3.14 5.41 -3.04
CA ILE A 185 -2.64 4.55 -1.96
C ILE A 185 -3.84 3.90 -1.27
N VAL A 186 -4.03 2.60 -1.47
CA VAL A 186 -5.14 1.83 -0.88
C VAL A 186 -4.69 0.95 0.28
N MET A 187 -3.40 0.71 0.44
CA MET A 187 -2.81 0.00 1.57
C MET A 187 -1.36 0.42 1.78
N TRP A 188 -0.88 0.26 3.01
CA TRP A 188 0.51 0.49 3.39
C TRP A 188 1.26 -0.83 3.51
N SER A 189 2.54 -0.83 3.09
CA SER A 189 3.45 -1.96 3.27
C SER A 189 4.70 -1.53 4.03
N THR A 190 5.11 -2.36 5.00
CA THR A 190 6.26 -2.04 5.86
C THR A 190 7.61 -2.32 5.22
N GLY A 191 7.64 -2.98 4.06
CA GLY A 191 8.88 -3.33 3.36
C GLY A 191 8.85 -4.73 2.77
N ASN A 192 10.02 -5.23 2.39
CA ASN A 192 10.19 -6.49 1.68
C ASN A 192 11.21 -7.41 2.34
N GLU A 193 10.93 -8.72 2.30
CA GLU A 193 11.80 -9.81 2.77
C GLU A 193 12.47 -9.50 4.12
N ASN A 194 11.69 -8.91 4.99
CA ASN A 194 12.12 -8.57 6.33
C ASN A 194 12.17 -9.83 7.18
N TYR A 195 13.23 -10.00 7.97
CA TYR A 195 13.23 -11.06 8.97
C TYR A 195 12.16 -10.76 10.01
N TYR A 196 11.13 -11.59 10.00
CA TYR A 196 9.90 -11.34 10.70
C TYR A 196 9.69 -12.37 11.83
N SER A 197 9.27 -11.90 12.98
CA SER A 197 8.84 -12.74 14.10
C SER A 197 7.41 -12.37 14.51
N SER A 198 6.66 -13.35 14.97
CA SER A 198 5.36 -13.11 15.59
C SER A 198 5.47 -12.33 16.92
N SER A 199 6.64 -12.32 17.55
CA SER A 199 6.86 -11.63 18.83
C SER A 199 7.14 -10.14 18.63
N ALA A 200 6.41 -9.29 19.35
CA ALA A 200 6.65 -7.85 19.39
C ALA A 200 8.04 -7.47 19.91
N SER A 201 8.68 -8.36 20.67
CA SER A 201 10.04 -8.14 21.20
C SER A 201 11.14 -8.45 20.18
N TYR A 202 10.82 -9.16 19.10
CA TYR A 202 11.78 -9.49 18.06
C TYR A 202 12.32 -8.24 17.37
N ALA A 203 13.59 -8.27 16.99
CA ALA A 203 14.29 -7.11 16.42
C ALA A 203 14.03 -5.81 17.22
N ASN A 204 13.93 -5.91 18.55
CA ASN A 204 13.60 -4.82 19.45
C ASN A 204 12.25 -4.14 19.12
N GLY A 205 11.29 -4.92 18.68
CA GLY A 205 9.95 -4.46 18.31
C GLY A 205 9.88 -3.62 17.03
N MET A 206 10.91 -3.62 16.19
CA MET A 206 10.98 -2.74 15.00
C MET A 206 9.76 -2.88 14.11
N PHE A 207 9.41 -4.08 13.67
CA PHE A 207 8.28 -4.28 12.77
C PHE A 207 6.94 -3.98 13.42
N TYR A 208 6.80 -4.30 14.71
CA TYR A 208 5.66 -3.89 15.50
C TYR A 208 5.50 -2.37 15.50
N ASP A 209 6.58 -1.63 15.77
CA ASP A 209 6.55 -0.17 15.81
C ASP A 209 6.20 0.45 14.44
N LEU A 210 6.71 -0.12 13.32
CA LEU A 210 6.39 0.35 11.98
C LEU A 210 4.89 0.17 11.65
N ILE A 211 4.34 -1.02 11.94
CA ILE A 211 2.94 -1.34 11.74
C ILE A 211 2.06 -0.40 12.57
N TRP A 212 2.39 -0.25 13.85
CA TRP A 212 1.61 0.59 14.76
C TRP A 212 1.77 2.08 14.48
N TYR A 213 2.87 2.51 13.89
CA TYR A 213 2.98 3.87 13.37
C TYR A 213 1.90 4.13 12.31
N PHE A 214 1.75 3.25 11.32
CA PHE A 214 0.69 3.38 10.33
C PHE A 214 -0.71 3.33 10.97
N LYS A 215 -0.99 2.33 11.81
CA LYS A 215 -2.30 2.17 12.47
C LYS A 215 -2.71 3.39 13.29
N ASN A 216 -1.77 4.01 13.99
CA ASN A 216 -2.02 5.17 14.82
C ASN A 216 -2.21 6.47 14.01
N ASN A 217 -1.70 6.54 12.80
CA ASN A 217 -1.75 7.74 11.96
C ASN A 217 -2.72 7.63 10.79
N ASP A 218 -3.17 6.41 10.45
CA ASP A 218 -4.12 6.15 9.37
C ASP A 218 -5.05 4.99 9.69
N SER A 219 -6.27 5.31 10.02
CA SER A 219 -7.30 4.32 10.30
C SER A 219 -8.10 3.88 9.07
N THR A 220 -7.78 4.42 7.89
CA THR A 220 -8.58 4.28 6.66
C THR A 220 -8.02 3.30 5.65
N ARG A 221 -6.81 2.80 5.87
CA ARG A 221 -6.10 1.89 4.97
C ARG A 221 -5.55 0.69 5.73
N PRO A 222 -5.68 -0.53 5.19
CA PRO A 222 -5.12 -1.73 5.80
C PRO A 222 -3.59 -1.74 5.70
N ILE A 223 -2.97 -2.45 6.64
CA ILE A 223 -1.52 -2.58 6.75
C ILE A 223 -1.08 -3.96 6.32
N HIS A 224 -0.18 -3.98 5.35
CA HIS A 224 0.51 -5.15 4.84
C HIS A 224 1.93 -5.24 5.42
N SER A 225 2.39 -6.44 5.69
CA SER A 225 3.79 -6.79 5.84
C SER A 225 3.97 -8.20 5.32
N GLU A 226 4.96 -8.41 4.48
CA GLU A 226 5.19 -9.71 3.85
C GLU A 226 5.40 -10.80 4.91
N SER A 227 4.80 -11.99 4.69
CA SER A 227 4.86 -13.17 5.58
C SER A 227 4.39 -12.97 7.04
N SER A 228 3.57 -11.96 7.32
CA SER A 228 3.17 -11.64 8.70
C SER A 228 2.01 -12.48 9.25
N ASP A 229 1.14 -13.00 8.39
CA ASP A 229 -0.05 -13.79 8.76
C ASP A 229 -0.95 -13.14 9.84
N GLY A 230 -1.03 -11.81 9.87
CA GLY A 230 -1.81 -11.03 10.84
C GLY A 230 -1.09 -10.71 12.14
N ASN A 231 0.10 -11.27 12.35
CA ASN A 231 0.90 -10.96 13.53
C ASN A 231 1.40 -9.51 13.49
N ASN A 232 1.78 -8.99 14.64
CA ASN A 232 2.17 -7.59 14.88
C ASN A 232 1.10 -6.57 14.47
N GLY A 233 -0.12 -7.02 14.10
CA GLY A 233 -1.25 -6.17 13.76
C GLY A 233 -1.43 -5.89 12.26
N THR A 234 -0.80 -6.68 11.37
CA THR A 234 -1.13 -6.62 9.94
C THR A 234 -2.57 -7.06 9.68
N ASP A 235 -3.22 -6.45 8.70
CA ASP A 235 -4.66 -6.64 8.48
C ASP A 235 -4.96 -7.70 7.42
N MET A 236 -3.92 -8.35 6.87
CA MET A 236 -4.01 -9.40 5.87
C MET A 236 -2.84 -10.35 5.94
N ARG A 237 -3.02 -11.54 5.37
CA ARG A 237 -1.94 -12.49 5.08
C ARG A 237 -1.28 -12.16 3.75
N SER A 238 0.00 -12.49 3.64
CA SER A 238 0.77 -12.30 2.42
C SER A 238 1.86 -13.35 2.27
N ASN A 239 2.08 -13.79 1.06
CA ASN A 239 3.23 -14.64 0.72
C ASN A 239 3.76 -14.31 -0.68
N MET A 240 4.99 -14.75 -0.93
CA MET A 240 5.62 -14.78 -2.25
C MET A 240 5.51 -16.20 -2.83
N TYR A 241 5.21 -16.30 -4.12
CA TYR A 241 5.28 -17.52 -4.93
C TYR A 241 4.68 -18.78 -4.28
N PRO A 242 3.50 -18.73 -3.64
CA PRO A 242 2.86 -19.91 -3.10
C PRO A 242 2.40 -20.83 -4.24
N SER A 243 2.27 -22.14 -3.96
CA SER A 243 1.63 -23.04 -4.91
C SER A 243 0.14 -22.74 -5.06
N VAL A 244 -0.46 -23.16 -6.18
CA VAL A 244 -1.92 -23.03 -6.41
C VAL A 244 -2.73 -23.74 -5.32
N ASP A 245 -2.28 -24.91 -4.85
CA ASP A 245 -2.93 -25.63 -3.73
C ASP A 245 -2.91 -24.82 -2.43
N THR A 246 -1.82 -24.11 -2.18
CA THR A 246 -1.73 -23.19 -1.03
C THR A 246 -2.75 -22.07 -1.16
N LEU A 247 -2.99 -21.53 -2.36
CA LEU A 247 -4.00 -20.49 -2.58
C LEU A 247 -5.42 -20.99 -2.27
N TYR A 248 -5.79 -22.17 -2.69
CA TYR A 248 -7.09 -22.74 -2.32
C TYR A 248 -7.24 -22.93 -0.82
N SER A 249 -6.16 -23.31 -0.12
CA SER A 249 -6.14 -23.38 1.34
C SER A 249 -6.32 -22.00 1.98
N ARG A 250 -5.71 -20.95 1.40
CA ARG A 250 -5.87 -19.55 1.87
C ARG A 250 -7.26 -19.01 1.56
N ALA A 251 -7.82 -19.34 0.40
CA ALA A 251 -9.17 -18.97 0.00
C ALA A 251 -10.26 -19.54 0.92
N ALA A 252 -10.01 -20.68 1.54
CA ALA A 252 -10.91 -21.29 2.53
C ALA A 252 -10.92 -20.58 3.89
N ALA A 253 -9.96 -19.69 4.16
CA ALA A 253 -9.87 -18.90 5.38
C ALA A 253 -10.55 -17.52 5.20
N ASN A 254 -11.06 -16.95 6.28
CA ASN A 254 -11.72 -15.63 6.20
C ASN A 254 -10.75 -14.45 6.22
N MET A 255 -9.56 -14.60 6.79
CA MET A 255 -8.58 -13.51 6.81
C MET A 255 -8.16 -13.15 5.38
N PRO A 256 -8.22 -11.86 5.00
CA PRO A 256 -7.82 -11.40 3.67
C PRO A 256 -6.40 -11.84 3.30
N TYR A 257 -6.20 -12.16 2.01
CA TYR A 257 -4.93 -12.65 1.50
C TYR A 257 -4.52 -11.95 0.21
N VAL A 258 -3.25 -11.53 0.14
CA VAL A 258 -2.65 -10.92 -1.03
C VAL A 258 -1.35 -11.64 -1.42
N LEU A 259 -1.12 -11.77 -2.72
CA LEU A 259 0.15 -12.22 -3.29
C LEU A 259 1.03 -10.98 -3.51
N CYS A 260 1.97 -10.70 -2.61
CA CYS A 260 2.87 -9.56 -2.83
C CYS A 260 3.81 -9.80 -4.01
N GLU A 261 4.10 -11.08 -4.33
CA GLU A 261 4.81 -11.49 -5.53
C GLU A 261 4.32 -12.85 -6.01
N TYR A 262 4.06 -12.98 -7.32
CA TYR A 262 3.73 -14.25 -7.95
C TYR A 262 4.07 -14.20 -9.43
N ASP A 263 3.99 -15.34 -10.12
CA ASP A 263 4.13 -15.48 -11.57
C ASP A 263 5.38 -14.75 -12.11
N HIS A 264 6.54 -15.07 -11.53
CA HIS A 264 7.83 -14.41 -11.79
C HIS A 264 8.12 -14.30 -13.29
N ALA A 265 8.00 -13.09 -13.83
CA ALA A 265 7.96 -12.82 -15.27
C ALA A 265 9.34 -12.48 -15.89
N MET A 266 10.42 -12.78 -15.21
CA MET A 266 11.77 -12.62 -15.76
C MET A 266 12.18 -13.84 -16.58
N GLY A 267 12.57 -13.63 -17.84
CA GLY A 267 12.88 -14.72 -18.78
C GLY A 267 11.62 -15.53 -19.12
N ASN A 268 11.75 -16.86 -19.11
CA ASN A 268 10.70 -17.81 -19.49
C ASN A 268 10.03 -18.47 -18.27
N ALA A 269 9.96 -17.79 -17.15
CA ALA A 269 9.48 -18.38 -15.89
C ALA A 269 7.98 -18.18 -15.64
N VAL A 270 7.26 -17.46 -16.51
CA VAL A 270 5.83 -17.21 -16.38
C VAL A 270 5.02 -18.49 -16.56
N GLY A 271 4.07 -18.76 -15.66
CA GLY A 271 3.19 -19.95 -15.79
C GLY A 271 2.07 -19.96 -14.75
N ASN A 272 1.03 -20.76 -15.04
CA ASN A 272 -0.12 -20.98 -14.15
C ASN A 272 -0.95 -19.71 -13.81
N LEU A 273 -0.86 -18.64 -14.59
CA LEU A 273 -1.61 -17.40 -14.33
C LEU A 273 -3.12 -17.68 -14.22
N LYS A 274 -3.65 -18.56 -15.08
CA LYS A 274 -5.08 -18.94 -15.05
C LYS A 274 -5.42 -19.65 -13.74
N GLU A 275 -4.62 -20.62 -13.32
CA GLU A 275 -4.82 -21.42 -12.11
C GLU A 275 -4.72 -20.57 -10.85
N TYR A 276 -3.79 -19.61 -10.81
CA TYR A 276 -3.72 -18.59 -9.75
C TYR A 276 -5.02 -17.80 -9.67
N TRP A 277 -5.53 -17.31 -10.82
CA TRP A 277 -6.75 -16.50 -10.85
C TRP A 277 -8.02 -17.31 -10.61
N ASP A 278 -8.07 -18.59 -10.95
CA ASP A 278 -9.17 -19.48 -10.57
C ASP A 278 -9.24 -19.61 -9.04
N ALA A 279 -8.11 -19.79 -8.36
CA ALA A 279 -8.04 -19.82 -6.90
C ALA A 279 -8.39 -18.47 -6.26
N ILE A 280 -7.87 -17.36 -6.80
CA ILE A 280 -8.17 -15.99 -6.30
C ILE A 280 -9.68 -15.72 -6.39
N ARG A 281 -10.31 -16.05 -7.50
CA ARG A 281 -11.76 -15.83 -7.70
C ARG A 281 -12.66 -16.77 -6.92
N SER A 282 -12.10 -17.78 -6.26
CA SER A 282 -12.89 -18.75 -5.48
C SER A 282 -13.36 -18.19 -4.13
N SER A 283 -12.84 -17.03 -3.68
CA SER A 283 -13.21 -16.41 -2.40
C SER A 283 -13.06 -14.90 -2.42
N ASP A 284 -14.01 -14.19 -1.82
CA ASP A 284 -13.98 -12.73 -1.69
C ASP A 284 -12.87 -12.21 -0.75
N ASN A 285 -12.27 -13.10 0.06
CA ASN A 285 -11.14 -12.76 0.91
C ASN A 285 -9.79 -12.73 0.16
N MET A 286 -9.76 -13.22 -1.08
CA MET A 286 -8.57 -13.19 -1.93
C MET A 286 -8.49 -11.84 -2.65
N LEU A 287 -7.50 -11.03 -2.31
CA LEU A 287 -7.33 -9.68 -2.87
C LEU A 287 -6.69 -9.68 -4.27
N GLY A 288 -6.15 -10.82 -4.71
CA GLY A 288 -5.32 -10.88 -5.92
C GLY A 288 -3.83 -10.73 -5.60
N GLY A 289 -3.08 -10.04 -6.48
CA GLY A 289 -1.64 -9.92 -6.25
C GLY A 289 -0.89 -9.14 -7.32
N PHE A 290 0.44 -9.16 -7.16
CA PHE A 290 1.36 -8.37 -7.96
C PHE A 290 2.36 -9.28 -8.67
N ILE A 291 2.31 -9.33 -10.00
CA ILE A 291 3.28 -10.06 -10.84
C ILE A 291 4.68 -9.47 -10.58
N TRP A 292 5.63 -10.37 -10.40
CA TRP A 292 7.05 -10.01 -10.26
C TRP A 292 7.80 -10.10 -11.57
#